data_b0d7fd4d643aae715bca764ffef7164b
#
_entry.id   b0d7fd4d643aae715bca764ffef7164b
#
_cell.length_a   1.000
_cell.length_b   1.000
_cell.length_c   1.000
_cell.angle_alpha   90.00
_cell.angle_beta   90.00
_cell.angle_gamma   90.00
#
_symmetry.space_group_name_H-M   'P 1'
#
loop_
_entity.id
_entity.type
_entity.pdbx_description
1 polymer ?
#
loop_
_entity_poly.entity_id
_entity_poly.type
_entity_poly.pdbx_seq_one_letter_code
_entity_poly.pdbx_strand_id
1 'polypeptide(L)'
;MVERDMSIRACMAAHLRAAAFAVHVMRCVQAELIRFDPEAAVHVDRGDGYVHLYGKAQGTTFSVLLTDSEADEWKADGPYALDRYIWTELGKKGIFPMRMTPYLQAVWLMES
;
A
#
# COMPACT_ATOMS: atom_id res chain seq x y z
N MET A 1 4.32 -2.91 -19.18
CA MET A 1 3.33 -2.43 -18.21
C MET A 1 3.72 -2.74 -16.80
N VAL A 2 3.71 -4.03 -16.39
CA VAL A 2 4.15 -4.39 -15.05
C VAL A 2 5.61 -4.01 -14.83
N GLU A 3 6.45 -4.30 -15.81
CA GLU A 3 7.86 -3.96 -15.77
C GLU A 3 8.08 -2.46 -15.66
N ARG A 4 7.28 -1.68 -16.40
CA ARG A 4 7.35 -0.22 -16.35
C ARG A 4 6.92 0.31 -14.98
N ASP A 5 5.86 -0.26 -14.41
CA ASP A 5 5.38 0.13 -13.10
C ASP A 5 6.43 -0.18 -12.04
N MET A 6 7.12 -1.30 -12.17
CA MET A 6 8.21 -1.69 -11.29
C MET A 6 9.35 -0.66 -11.34
N SER A 7 9.71 -0.18 -12.53
CA SER A 7 10.75 0.84 -12.69
C SER A 7 10.37 2.15 -12.03
N ILE A 8 9.12 2.58 -12.19
CA ILE A 8 8.61 3.81 -11.57
C ILE A 8 8.64 3.66 -10.05
N ARG A 9 8.14 2.54 -9.53
CA ARG A 9 8.11 2.29 -8.09
C ARG A 9 9.52 2.23 -7.51
N ALA A 10 10.47 1.61 -8.22
CA ALA A 10 11.85 1.55 -7.77
C ALA A 10 12.47 2.94 -7.70
N CYS A 11 12.17 3.80 -8.68
CA CYS A 11 12.63 5.18 -8.68
C CYS A 11 12.08 5.95 -7.48
N MET A 12 10.79 5.78 -7.18
CA MET A 12 10.17 6.41 -6.03
C MET A 12 10.81 5.93 -4.72
N ALA A 13 11.07 4.63 -4.62
CA ALA A 13 11.71 4.07 -3.43
C ALA A 13 13.12 4.63 -3.24
N ALA A 14 13.83 4.92 -4.33
CA ALA A 14 15.18 5.46 -4.25
C ALA A 14 15.22 6.95 -3.91
N HIS A 15 14.20 7.72 -4.33
CA HIS A 15 14.26 9.18 -4.29
C HIS A 15 13.29 9.85 -3.33
N LEU A 16 12.18 9.23 -2.99
CA LEU A 16 11.21 9.82 -2.06
C LEU A 16 11.64 9.58 -0.60
N ARG A 17 11.32 10.54 0.26
CA ARG A 17 11.46 10.33 1.70
C ARG A 17 10.47 9.25 2.13
N ALA A 18 10.77 8.59 3.24
CA ALA A 18 10.00 7.45 3.71
C ALA A 18 8.50 7.77 3.86
N ALA A 19 8.16 8.89 4.48
CA ALA A 19 6.75 9.25 4.68
C ALA A 19 6.04 9.50 3.35
N ALA A 20 6.69 10.19 2.41
CA ALA A 20 6.10 10.45 1.08
C ALA A 20 5.91 9.15 0.31
N PHE A 21 6.88 8.25 0.38
CA PHE A 21 6.79 6.95 -0.26
C PHE A 21 5.63 6.14 0.33
N ALA A 22 5.52 6.10 1.66
CA ALA A 22 4.45 5.36 2.33
C ALA A 22 3.07 5.91 1.98
N VAL A 23 2.93 7.24 1.90
CA VAL A 23 1.67 7.85 1.46
C VAL A 23 1.32 7.40 0.05
N HIS A 24 2.30 7.38 -0.86
CA HIS A 24 2.06 6.90 -2.22
C HIS A 24 1.55 5.45 -2.22
N VAL A 25 2.21 4.57 -1.46
CA VAL A 25 1.81 3.17 -1.36
C VAL A 25 0.39 3.05 -0.81
N MET A 26 0.10 3.76 0.27
CA MET A 26 -1.24 3.72 0.87
C MET A 26 -2.32 4.22 -0.07
N ARG A 27 -2.01 5.22 -0.92
CA ARG A 27 -2.97 5.69 -1.93
C ARG A 27 -3.19 4.65 -3.02
N CYS A 28 -2.19 3.85 -3.37
CA CYS A 28 -2.37 2.74 -4.31
C CYS A 28 -3.31 1.69 -3.72
N VAL A 29 -3.12 1.35 -2.44
CA VAL A 29 -4.00 0.41 -1.75
C VAL A 29 -5.41 0.97 -1.65
N GLN A 30 -5.55 2.25 -1.28
CA GLN A 30 -6.84 2.93 -1.20
C GLN A 30 -7.59 2.83 -2.53
N ALA A 31 -6.92 3.12 -3.63
CA ALA A 31 -7.53 3.08 -4.96
C ALA A 31 -8.03 1.67 -5.30
N GLU A 32 -7.25 0.65 -4.97
CA GLU A 32 -7.65 -0.74 -5.22
C GLU A 32 -8.85 -1.14 -4.36
N LEU A 33 -8.85 -0.77 -3.08
CA LEU A 33 -9.97 -1.09 -2.20
C LEU A 33 -11.26 -0.48 -2.70
N ILE A 34 -11.22 0.77 -3.16
CA ILE A 34 -12.40 1.46 -3.69
C ILE A 34 -12.84 0.82 -5.00
N ARG A 35 -11.89 0.36 -5.81
CA ARG A 35 -12.20 -0.33 -7.06
C ARG A 35 -12.98 -1.62 -6.81
N PHE A 36 -12.61 -2.38 -5.78
CA PHE A 36 -13.28 -3.64 -5.46
C PHE A 36 -14.55 -3.43 -4.63
N ASP A 37 -14.68 -2.28 -3.97
CA ASP A 37 -15.84 -1.97 -3.15
C ASP A 37 -16.13 -0.48 -3.26
N PRO A 38 -17.03 -0.07 -4.19
CA PRO A 38 -17.34 1.35 -4.37
C PRO A 38 -17.91 2.02 -3.13
N GLU A 39 -18.43 1.25 -2.16
CA GLU A 39 -18.95 1.81 -0.91
C GLU A 39 -17.88 1.89 0.18
N ALA A 40 -16.67 1.51 -0.12
CA ALA A 40 -15.58 1.59 0.86
C ALA A 40 -15.30 3.05 1.22
N ALA A 41 -15.01 3.27 2.51
CA ALA A 41 -14.58 4.58 3.01
C ALA A 41 -13.15 4.40 3.53
N VAL A 42 -12.19 4.79 2.72
CA VAL A 42 -10.78 4.55 3.00
C VAL A 42 -10.03 5.88 3.01
N HIS A 43 -9.25 6.11 4.04
CA HIS A 43 -8.55 7.37 4.26
C HIS A 43 -7.05 7.16 4.43
N VAL A 44 -6.27 8.12 3.96
CA VAL A 44 -4.83 8.15 4.16
C VAL A 44 -4.50 9.48 4.83
N ASP A 45 -3.93 9.41 6.03
CA ASP A 45 -3.52 10.59 6.78
C ASP A 45 -2.02 10.56 7.02
N ARG A 46 -1.42 11.75 7.01
CA ARG A 46 -0.02 11.91 7.33
C ARG A 46 0.08 12.88 8.50
N GLY A 47 0.62 12.42 9.61
CA GLY A 47 0.85 13.24 10.78
C GLY A 47 2.33 13.49 11.02
N ASP A 48 2.65 14.01 12.19
CA ASP A 48 4.02 14.26 12.59
C ASP A 48 4.63 12.93 13.04
N GLY A 49 5.52 12.38 12.16
CA GLY A 49 6.22 11.14 12.45
C GLY A 49 5.46 9.87 12.12
N TYR A 50 4.31 9.95 11.44
CA TYR A 50 3.55 8.75 11.08
C TYR A 50 2.75 8.93 9.80
N VAL A 51 2.36 7.80 9.19
CA VAL A 51 1.36 7.74 8.12
C VAL A 51 0.34 6.67 8.49
N HIS A 52 -0.91 6.89 8.11
CA HIS A 52 -2.02 6.07 8.57
C HIS A 52 -3.00 5.79 7.43
N LEU A 53 -3.25 4.50 7.17
CA LEU A 53 -4.28 4.05 6.24
C LEU A 53 -5.38 3.42 7.10
N TYR A 54 -6.62 3.91 6.99
CA TYR A 54 -7.70 3.42 7.84
C TYR A 54 -9.05 3.61 7.16
N GLY A 55 -10.03 2.91 7.67
CA GLY A 55 -11.39 3.05 7.19
C GLY A 55 -12.17 1.76 7.25
N LYS A 56 -13.08 1.59 6.29
CA LYS A 56 -13.93 0.41 6.20
C LYS A 56 -14.01 -0.03 4.75
N ALA A 57 -13.79 -1.30 4.52
CA ALA A 57 -13.90 -1.91 3.19
C ALA A 57 -14.45 -3.32 3.34
N GLN A 58 -15.30 -3.73 2.40
CA GLN A 58 -15.91 -5.06 2.41
C GLN A 58 -16.59 -5.36 3.75
N GLY A 59 -17.21 -4.33 4.34
CA GLY A 59 -17.91 -4.47 5.61
C GLY A 59 -17.02 -4.54 6.85
N THR A 60 -15.72 -4.40 6.69
CA THR A 60 -14.75 -4.58 7.78
C THR A 60 -13.95 -3.30 8.03
N THR A 61 -13.86 -2.90 9.29
CA THR A 61 -13.04 -1.76 9.71
C THR A 61 -11.58 -2.19 9.82
N PHE A 62 -10.67 -1.33 9.39
CA PHE A 62 -9.24 -1.61 9.45
C PHE A 62 -8.42 -0.37 9.72
N SER A 63 -7.19 -0.57 10.16
CA SER A 63 -6.25 0.51 10.45
C SER A 63 -4.83 -0.03 10.32
N VAL A 64 -4.01 0.64 9.51
CA VAL A 64 -2.59 0.33 9.37
C VAL A 64 -1.82 1.61 9.65
N LEU A 65 -1.11 1.63 10.74
CA LEU A 65 -0.34 2.80 11.18
C LEU A 65 1.15 2.49 11.10
N LEU A 66 1.89 3.37 10.48
CA LEU A 66 3.34 3.24 10.34
C LEU A 66 4.02 4.49 10.87
N THR A 67 5.07 4.30 11.66
CA THR A 67 5.99 5.40 11.99
C THR A 67 6.88 5.68 10.80
N ASP A 68 7.49 6.86 10.76
CA ASP A 68 8.44 7.18 9.69
C ASP A 68 9.61 6.17 9.66
N SER A 69 10.03 5.70 10.81
CA SER A 69 11.10 4.70 10.92
C SER A 69 10.69 3.37 10.28
N GLU A 70 9.48 2.91 10.58
CA GLU A 70 8.95 1.68 9.97
C GLU A 70 8.78 1.83 8.46
N ALA A 71 8.31 2.99 8.02
CA ALA A 71 8.17 3.26 6.58
C ALA A 71 9.52 3.22 5.88
N ASP A 72 10.57 3.74 6.53
CA ASP A 72 11.93 3.72 5.98
C ASP A 72 12.45 2.29 5.85
N GLU A 73 12.19 1.44 6.83
CA GLU A 73 12.59 0.04 6.79
C GLU A 73 11.91 -0.70 5.62
N TRP A 74 10.61 -0.49 5.43
CA TRP A 74 9.90 -1.11 4.32
C TRP A 74 10.39 -0.60 2.97
N LYS A 75 10.65 0.70 2.88
CA LYS A 75 11.19 1.30 1.66
C LYS A 75 12.52 0.67 1.27
N ALA A 76 13.39 0.44 2.25
CA ALA A 76 14.70 -0.18 2.03
C ALA A 76 14.59 -1.66 1.63
N ASP A 77 13.49 -2.31 2.03
CA ASP A 77 13.29 -3.74 1.80
C ASP A 77 12.88 -4.06 0.36
N GLY A 78 12.45 -3.08 -0.40
CA GLY A 78 12.13 -3.26 -1.81
C GLY A 78 10.97 -2.38 -2.26
N PRO A 79 10.80 -2.21 -3.58
CA PRO A 79 9.80 -1.29 -4.13
C PRO A 79 8.35 -1.64 -3.76
N TYR A 80 8.02 -2.93 -3.57
CA TYR A 80 6.66 -3.37 -3.26
C TYR A 80 6.54 -4.06 -1.91
N ALA A 81 7.59 -4.01 -1.08
CA ALA A 81 7.57 -4.68 0.23
C ALA A 81 6.48 -4.12 1.14
N LEU A 82 6.31 -2.79 1.17
CA LEU A 82 5.28 -2.15 1.99
C LEU A 82 3.89 -2.53 1.50
N ASP A 83 3.67 -2.59 0.19
CA ASP A 83 2.39 -3.02 -0.38
C ASP A 83 2.04 -4.42 0.13
N ARG A 84 2.99 -5.36 0.07
CA ARG A 84 2.77 -6.73 0.52
C ARG A 84 2.44 -6.78 2.01
N TYR A 85 3.12 -5.97 2.81
CA TYR A 85 2.83 -5.90 4.24
C TYR A 85 1.39 -5.42 4.47
N ILE A 86 0.98 -4.33 3.81
CA ILE A 86 -0.36 -3.77 3.99
C ILE A 86 -1.43 -4.78 3.56
N TRP A 87 -1.27 -5.39 2.38
CA TRP A 87 -2.25 -6.37 1.90
C TRP A 87 -2.32 -7.59 2.80
N THR A 88 -1.18 -7.99 3.40
CA THR A 88 -1.17 -9.08 4.37
C THR A 88 -1.96 -8.71 5.62
N GLU A 89 -1.80 -7.48 6.12
CA GLU A 89 -2.56 -7.02 7.28
C GLU A 89 -4.05 -6.94 6.99
N LEU A 90 -4.42 -6.46 5.80
CA LEU A 90 -5.83 -6.44 5.38
C LEU A 90 -6.39 -7.85 5.29
N GLY A 91 -5.61 -8.78 4.76
CA GLY A 91 -6.03 -10.19 4.66
C GLY A 91 -6.32 -10.82 6.02
N LYS A 92 -5.57 -10.45 7.04
CA LYS A 92 -5.83 -10.91 8.41
C LYS A 92 -7.19 -10.46 8.93
N LYS A 93 -7.73 -9.39 8.35
CA LYS A 93 -9.05 -8.85 8.69
C LYS A 93 -10.14 -9.40 7.78
N GLY A 94 -9.79 -10.24 6.82
CA GLY A 94 -10.74 -10.77 5.85
C GLY A 94 -11.00 -9.85 4.67
N ILE A 95 -10.15 -8.87 4.45
CA ILE A 95 -10.26 -7.95 3.31
C ILE A 95 -9.31 -8.43 2.23
N PHE A 96 -9.86 -8.84 1.09
CA PHE A 96 -9.07 -9.42 0.00
C PHE A 96 -9.40 -8.77 -1.34
N PRO A 97 -8.42 -8.68 -2.25
CA PRO A 97 -8.73 -8.24 -3.61
C PRO A 97 -9.64 -9.25 -4.29
N MET A 98 -10.57 -8.76 -5.11
CA MET A 98 -11.55 -9.60 -5.79
C MET A 98 -10.98 -10.27 -7.02
N ARG A 99 -9.91 -9.73 -7.58
CA ARG A 99 -9.23 -10.29 -8.74
C ARG A 99 -7.82 -9.73 -8.84
N MET A 100 -6.99 -10.38 -9.66
CA MET A 100 -5.62 -9.93 -9.88
C MET A 100 -5.61 -8.78 -10.90
N THR A 101 -5.12 -7.62 -10.48
CA THR A 101 -4.95 -6.45 -11.34
C THR A 101 -3.46 -6.29 -11.69
N PRO A 102 -3.10 -5.44 -12.68
CA PRO A 102 -1.68 -5.19 -12.95
C PRO A 102 -0.91 -4.71 -11.73
N TYR A 103 -1.54 -3.86 -10.90
CA TYR A 103 -0.91 -3.41 -9.64
C TYR A 103 -0.64 -4.61 -8.72
N LEU A 104 -1.64 -5.46 -8.51
CA LEU A 104 -1.48 -6.61 -7.61
C LEU A 104 -0.50 -7.63 -8.16
N GLN A 105 -0.40 -7.74 -9.49
CA GLN A 105 0.63 -8.58 -10.11
C GLN A 105 2.02 -8.07 -9.74
N ALA A 106 2.22 -6.75 -9.80
CA ALA A 106 3.50 -6.16 -9.42
C ALA A 106 3.81 -6.42 -7.95
N VAL A 107 2.79 -6.29 -7.07
CA VAL A 107 2.96 -6.50 -5.64
C VAL A 107 3.36 -7.94 -5.32
N TRP A 108 2.68 -8.92 -5.91
CA TRP A 108 2.80 -10.31 -5.48
C TRP A 108 3.66 -11.18 -6.37
N LEU A 109 3.81 -10.84 -7.64
CA LEU A 109 4.51 -11.69 -8.61
C LEU A 109 5.89 -11.19 -9.00
N MET A 110 6.18 -9.91 -8.76
CA MET A 110 7.49 -9.34 -9.09
C MET A 110 8.42 -9.41 -7.89
N GLU A 111 9.68 -9.77 -8.14
CA GLU A 111 10.70 -9.72 -7.12
C GLU A 111 11.03 -8.27 -6.77
N SER A 112 11.20 -7.99 -5.50
CA SER A 112 11.56 -6.64 -5.05
C SER A 112 13.05 -6.45 -5.00
#